data_74f375ce1414ec18671ff40803d1113d
#
_entry.id   74f375ce1414ec18671ff40803d1113d
#
_cell.length_a   1.000
_cell.length_b   1.000
_cell.length_c   1.000
_cell.angle_alpha   90.00
_cell.angle_beta   90.00
_cell.angle_gamma   90.00
#
_symmetry.space_group_name_H-M   'P 1'
#
loop_
_entity.id
_entity.type
_entity.pdbx_description
1 polymer ?
#
loop_
_entity_poly.entity_id
_entity_poly.type
_entity_poly.pdbx_seq_one_letter_code
_entity_poly.pdbx_strand_id
1 'polypeptide(L)'
;MKNLTSLIQKGLSIMKKKHDSDELEQIYNDVFSDAIQYMRDYDVQAVAATYMAIAMRLYKTHLDEDAYRNMIKTVMDTEVEPYETHLKKVLH
;
A
#
# COMPACT_ATOMS: atom_id res chain seq x y z
N MET A 1 17.02 4.30 1.07
CA MET A 1 15.88 3.40 1.33
C MET A 1 14.62 3.96 0.72
N LYS A 2 13.89 3.13 0.00
CA LYS A 2 12.62 3.55 -0.58
C LYS A 2 11.53 3.47 0.48
N ASN A 3 10.71 4.49 0.55
CA ASN A 3 9.60 4.52 1.49
C ASN A 3 8.27 4.28 0.78
N LEU A 4 7.22 4.21 1.56
CA LEU A 4 5.88 3.92 1.06
C LEU A 4 5.38 5.00 0.09
N THR A 5 5.69 6.26 0.35
CA THR A 5 5.31 7.37 -0.52
C THR A 5 5.93 7.21 -1.91
N SER A 6 7.21 6.78 -1.96
CA SER A 6 7.89 6.54 -3.23
C SER A 6 7.21 5.44 -4.03
N LEU A 7 6.78 4.37 -3.36
CA LEU A 7 6.07 3.28 -4.02
C LEU A 7 4.72 3.73 -4.58
N ILE A 8 3.98 4.53 -3.81
CA ILE A 8 2.70 5.07 -4.25
C ILE A 8 2.88 5.94 -5.50
N GLN A 9 3.89 6.81 -5.48
CA GLN A 9 4.15 7.68 -6.62
C GLN A 9 4.56 6.91 -7.87
N LYS A 10 5.33 5.85 -7.71
CA LYS A 10 5.69 4.98 -8.84
C LYS A 10 4.45 4.34 -9.47
N GLY A 11 3.53 3.87 -8.65
CA GLY A 11 2.28 3.30 -9.13
C GLY A 11 1.46 4.31 -9.91
N LEU A 12 1.35 5.53 -9.39
CA LEU A 12 0.62 6.61 -10.05
C LEU A 12 1.28 7.03 -11.35
N SER A 13 2.62 7.06 -11.37
CA SER A 13 3.37 7.40 -12.56
C SER A 13 3.13 6.39 -13.69
N ILE A 14 3.13 5.10 -13.36
CA ILE A 14 2.84 4.03 -14.32
C ILE A 14 1.44 4.21 -14.90
N MET A 15 0.49 4.62 -14.10
CA MET A 15 -0.90 4.86 -14.52
C MET A 15 -1.09 6.22 -15.19
N LYS A 16 -0.03 7.01 -15.30
CA LYS A 16 -0.01 8.33 -15.94
C LYS A 16 -0.95 9.35 -15.30
N LYS A 17 -1.17 9.21 -14.00
CA LYS A 17 -1.93 10.17 -13.21
C LYS A 17 -0.98 11.00 -12.38
N LYS A 18 -1.30 12.28 -12.23
CA LYS A 18 -0.54 13.18 -11.37
C LYS A 18 -1.38 13.56 -10.17
N HIS A 19 -0.79 13.41 -9.00
CA HIS A 19 -1.40 13.81 -7.74
C HIS A 19 -0.35 14.53 -6.90
N ASP A 20 -0.77 15.52 -6.14
CA ASP A 20 0.15 16.20 -5.24
C ASP A 20 0.37 15.37 -3.97
N SER A 21 1.39 15.75 -3.18
CA SER A 21 1.74 15.02 -1.97
C SER A 21 0.67 15.10 -0.90
N ASP A 22 -0.09 16.19 -0.82
CA ASP A 22 -1.16 16.34 0.16
C ASP A 22 -2.29 15.34 -0.12
N GLU A 23 -2.60 15.14 -1.41
CA GLU A 23 -3.63 14.18 -1.82
C GLU A 23 -3.21 12.75 -1.48
N LEU A 24 -1.96 12.39 -1.75
CA LEU A 24 -1.44 11.07 -1.42
C LEU A 24 -1.43 10.84 0.08
N GLU A 25 -1.05 11.85 0.84
CA GLU A 25 -1.03 11.78 2.29
C GLU A 25 -2.44 11.59 2.85
N GLN A 26 -3.42 12.28 2.28
CA GLN A 26 -4.81 12.13 2.67
C GLN A 26 -5.31 10.71 2.43
N ILE A 27 -5.03 10.16 1.24
CA ILE A 27 -5.41 8.79 0.91
C ILE A 27 -4.76 7.80 1.88
N TYR A 28 -3.47 7.97 2.13
CA TYR A 28 -2.77 7.09 3.06
C TYR A 28 -3.39 7.14 4.46
N ASN A 29 -3.64 8.35 4.96
CA ASN A 29 -4.18 8.50 6.30
C ASN A 29 -5.56 7.88 6.44
N ASP A 30 -6.42 8.06 5.43
CA ASP A 30 -7.77 7.49 5.45
C ASP A 30 -7.73 5.96 5.41
N VAL A 31 -6.94 5.40 4.51
CA VAL A 31 -6.82 3.95 4.37
C VAL A 31 -6.19 3.34 5.61
N PHE A 32 -5.15 3.98 6.15
CA PHE A 32 -4.48 3.51 7.35
C PHE A 32 -5.43 3.53 8.56
N SER A 33 -6.23 4.57 8.68
CA SER A 33 -7.23 4.66 9.75
C SER A 33 -8.22 3.50 9.68
N ASP A 34 -8.71 3.18 8.47
CA ASP A 34 -9.60 2.04 8.26
C ASP A 34 -8.91 0.73 8.63
N ALA A 35 -7.66 0.58 8.22
CA ALA A 35 -6.88 -0.63 8.53
C ALA A 35 -6.76 -0.84 10.04
N ILE A 36 -6.45 0.24 10.77
CA ILE A 36 -6.34 0.17 12.25
C ILE A 36 -7.65 -0.31 12.86
N GLN A 37 -8.78 0.19 12.39
CA GLN A 37 -10.08 -0.23 12.91
C GLN A 37 -10.33 -1.72 12.69
N TYR A 38 -10.01 -2.23 11.48
CA TYR A 38 -10.15 -3.65 11.20
C TYR A 38 -9.24 -4.50 12.08
N MET A 39 -8.03 -4.02 12.35
CA MET A 39 -7.04 -4.78 13.13
C MET A 39 -7.36 -4.84 14.61
N ARG A 40 -8.33 -4.06 15.09
CA ARG A 40 -8.84 -4.20 16.46
C ARG A 40 -9.69 -5.46 16.63
N ASP A 41 -10.40 -5.84 15.57
CA ASP A 41 -11.39 -6.92 15.64
C ASP A 41 -10.95 -8.18 14.87
N TYR A 42 -10.00 -8.06 13.97
CA TYR A 42 -9.59 -9.15 13.07
C TYR A 42 -8.09 -9.33 13.10
N ASP A 43 -7.65 -10.51 12.68
CA ASP A 43 -6.23 -10.82 12.61
C ASP A 43 -5.50 -9.88 11.66
N VAL A 44 -4.35 -9.37 12.11
CA VAL A 44 -3.52 -8.44 11.33
C VAL A 44 -3.14 -9.05 9.98
N GLN A 45 -2.78 -10.33 9.95
CA GLN A 45 -2.37 -10.97 8.70
C GLN A 45 -3.53 -11.06 7.72
N ALA A 46 -4.72 -11.34 8.20
CA ALA A 46 -5.91 -11.38 7.36
C ALA A 46 -6.22 -10.00 6.77
N VAL A 47 -6.10 -8.96 7.57
CA VAL A 47 -6.32 -7.59 7.11
C VAL A 47 -5.27 -7.20 6.07
N ALA A 48 -3.99 -7.46 6.35
CA ALA A 48 -2.91 -7.16 5.43
C ALA A 48 -3.07 -7.90 4.09
N ALA A 49 -3.42 -9.19 4.16
CA ALA A 49 -3.64 -9.99 2.94
C ALA A 49 -4.80 -9.44 2.12
N THR A 50 -5.84 -8.96 2.77
CA THR A 50 -7.00 -8.37 2.09
C THR A 50 -6.60 -7.10 1.34
N TYR A 51 -5.84 -6.20 2.00
CA TYR A 51 -5.36 -4.99 1.33
C TYR A 51 -4.45 -5.33 0.15
N MET A 52 -3.56 -6.31 0.32
CA MET A 52 -2.68 -6.75 -0.75
C MET A 52 -3.49 -7.28 -1.94
N ALA A 53 -4.49 -8.11 -1.69
CA ALA A 53 -5.33 -8.68 -2.73
C ALA A 53 -6.07 -7.59 -3.50
N ILE A 54 -6.62 -6.60 -2.79
CA ILE A 54 -7.30 -5.47 -3.43
C ILE A 54 -6.33 -4.67 -4.29
N ALA A 55 -5.15 -4.37 -3.75
CA ALA A 55 -4.15 -3.61 -4.48
C ALA A 55 -3.71 -4.32 -5.76
N MET A 56 -3.43 -5.61 -5.67
CA MET A 56 -3.03 -6.41 -6.83
C MET A 56 -4.12 -6.43 -7.89
N ARG A 57 -5.37 -6.56 -7.46
CA ARG A 57 -6.50 -6.59 -8.38
C ARG A 57 -6.69 -5.25 -9.09
N LEU A 58 -6.50 -4.14 -8.38
CA LEU A 58 -6.56 -2.81 -8.97
C LEU A 58 -5.46 -2.64 -10.04
N TYR A 59 -4.24 -3.04 -9.73
CA TYR A 59 -3.15 -2.97 -10.70
C TYR A 59 -3.44 -3.86 -11.92
N LYS A 60 -3.91 -5.08 -11.69
CA LYS A 60 -4.21 -6.01 -12.77
C LYS A 60 -5.32 -5.48 -13.68
N THR A 61 -6.27 -4.75 -13.11
CA THR A 61 -7.37 -4.17 -13.86
C THR A 61 -6.92 -3.02 -14.78
N HIS A 62 -5.93 -2.23 -14.33
CA HIS A 62 -5.56 -0.99 -15.00
C HIS A 62 -4.26 -1.04 -15.79
N LEU A 63 -3.43 -2.05 -15.56
CA LEU A 63 -2.13 -2.18 -16.23
C LEU A 63 -2.14 -3.35 -17.20
N ASP A 64 -1.38 -3.24 -18.29
CA ASP A 64 -1.15 -4.39 -19.14
C ASP A 64 -0.28 -5.42 -18.42
N GLU A 65 -0.12 -6.59 -19.01
CA GLU A 65 0.57 -7.71 -18.36
C GLU A 65 2.00 -7.36 -17.97
N ASP A 66 2.75 -6.72 -18.86
CA ASP A 66 4.14 -6.37 -18.58
C ASP A 66 4.26 -5.31 -17.51
N ALA A 67 3.41 -4.28 -17.57
CA ALA A 67 3.39 -3.22 -16.56
C ALA A 67 2.99 -3.78 -15.19
N TYR A 68 2.02 -4.69 -15.17
CA TYR A 68 1.59 -5.35 -13.93
C TYR A 68 2.75 -6.12 -13.31
N ARG A 69 3.45 -6.94 -14.10
CA ARG A 69 4.58 -7.73 -13.59
C ARG A 69 5.70 -6.84 -13.07
N ASN A 70 5.99 -5.76 -13.78
CA ASN A 70 7.00 -4.79 -13.35
C ASN A 70 6.60 -4.11 -12.05
N MET A 71 5.32 -3.79 -11.88
CA MET A 71 4.82 -3.18 -10.64
C MET A 71 4.95 -4.14 -9.48
N ILE A 72 4.56 -5.39 -9.66
CA ILE A 72 4.66 -6.40 -8.60
C ILE A 72 6.14 -6.60 -8.21
N LYS A 73 7.04 -6.65 -9.19
CA LYS A 73 8.47 -6.73 -8.90
C LYS A 73 8.95 -5.53 -8.10
N THR A 74 8.52 -4.33 -8.47
CA THR A 74 8.88 -3.11 -7.74
C THR A 74 8.39 -3.19 -6.29
N VAL A 75 7.18 -3.68 -6.07
CA VAL A 75 6.64 -3.87 -4.73
C VAL A 75 7.50 -4.84 -3.93
N MET A 76 7.85 -5.97 -4.53
CA MET A 76 8.66 -6.99 -3.86
C MET A 76 10.06 -6.50 -3.52
N ASP A 77 10.63 -5.64 -4.36
CA ASP A 77 11.97 -5.11 -4.17
C ASP A 77 12.01 -3.86 -3.28
N THR A 78 10.86 -3.32 -2.90
CA THR A 78 10.79 -2.12 -2.08
C THR A 78 10.98 -2.46 -0.60
N GLU A 79 11.91 -1.78 0.04
CA GLU A 79 12.08 -1.91 1.48
C GLU A 79 11.04 -1.06 2.19
N VAL A 80 10.42 -1.64 3.20
CA VAL A 80 9.41 -0.96 4.02
C VAL A 80 9.80 -1.10 5.47
N GLU A 81 9.84 0.01 6.19
CA GLU A 81 10.14 -0.03 7.62
C GLU A 81 8.87 -0.42 8.39
N PRO A 82 9.00 -1.34 9.37
CA PRO A 82 7.86 -1.66 10.20
C PRO A 82 7.45 -0.45 11.06
N TYR A 83 6.21 -0.44 11.50
CA TYR A 83 5.75 0.58 12.42
C TYR A 83 6.49 0.46 13.76
N GLU A 84 6.51 1.55 14.51
CA GLU A 84 7.19 1.59 15.80
C GLU A 84 6.59 0.59 16.78
N THR A 85 7.40 0.21 17.78
CA THR A 85 7.06 -0.85 18.72
C THR A 85 5.71 -0.64 19.42
N HIS A 86 5.40 0.60 19.82
CA HIS A 86 4.14 0.86 20.49
C HIS A 86 2.94 0.59 19.59
N LEU A 87 3.06 0.87 18.31
CA LEU A 87 2.00 0.61 17.34
C LEU A 87 1.87 -0.89 17.10
N LYS A 88 2.98 -1.62 17.08
CA LYS A 88 2.95 -3.08 16.96
C LYS A 88 2.13 -3.71 18.09
N LYS A 89 2.26 -3.19 19.31
CA LYS A 89 1.47 -3.67 20.44
C LYS A 89 -0.03 -3.43 20.26
N VAL A 90 -0.39 -2.31 19.69
CA VAL A 90 -1.79 -1.98 19.41
C VAL A 90 -2.35 -2.90 18.32
N LEU A 91 -1.54 -3.26 17.32
CA LEU A 91 -1.96 -4.07 16.19
C LEU A 91 -1.99 -5.57 16.48
N HIS A 92 -1.45 -5.98 17.61
CA HIS A 92 -1.46 -7.36 18.05
C HIS A 92 -2.32 -7.52 19.27
#